data_7b54079f6aa7e711a92e71b40da18cf3
#
_entry.id   7b54079f6aa7e711a92e71b40da18cf3
#
_cell.length_a   1.000
_cell.length_b   1.000
_cell.length_c   1.000
_cell.angle_alpha   90.00
_cell.angle_beta   90.00
_cell.angle_gamma   90.00
#
_symmetry.space_group_name_H-M   'P 1'
#
loop_
_entity.id
_entity.type
_entity.pdbx_description
1 polymer ?
#
loop_
_entity_poly.entity_id
_entity_poly.type
_entity_poly.pdbx_seq_one_letter_code
_entity_poly.pdbx_strand_id
1 'polypeptide(L)'
;MQVSRFFCVHMYNLLKNKRGIIFGAIDERSIAWSVALKCAEEGATFVLTNTPSALQIGTITNLAAERNWQIIPCDATNVDDIRNLYTQATAILGGKIDFVLHAVAQSVNLRRRKEYDSLNYDYFHKTLDISALSLHKILQTAIHTDSLSEGASVVTLSYIASERF
;
A
#
# COMPACT_ATOMS: atom_id res chain seq x y z
N MET A 1 0.06 31.93 29.33
CA MET A 1 1.09 32.13 28.29
C MET A 1 1.37 30.77 27.67
N GLN A 2 0.72 30.48 26.55
CA GLN A 2 0.71 29.17 25.93
C GLN A 2 1.86 29.15 24.91
N VAL A 3 2.94 28.43 25.25
CA VAL A 3 4.10 28.28 24.36
C VAL A 3 3.71 27.28 23.27
N SER A 4 3.32 27.80 22.13
CA SER A 4 3.16 27.00 20.89
C SER A 4 4.54 26.45 20.50
N ARG A 5 4.77 25.17 20.77
CA ARG A 5 5.94 24.48 20.22
C ARG A 5 5.71 24.32 18.69
N PHE A 6 6.27 25.23 17.92
CA PHE A 6 6.49 25.00 16.51
C PHE A 6 7.47 23.83 16.36
N PHE A 7 6.96 22.65 16.09
CA PHE A 7 7.78 21.58 15.53
C PHE A 7 8.19 22.03 14.13
N CYS A 8 9.42 22.50 13.99
CA CYS A 8 10.02 22.71 12.68
C CYS A 8 10.17 21.32 12.02
N VAL A 9 9.20 20.93 11.20
CA VAL A 9 9.32 19.72 10.38
C VAL A 9 10.38 20.05 9.33
N HIS A 10 11.59 19.55 9.53
CA HIS A 10 12.64 19.61 8.52
C HIS A 10 12.24 18.70 7.37
N MET A 11 11.77 19.29 6.29
CA MET A 11 11.57 18.58 5.02
C MET A 11 12.91 18.46 4.31
N TYR A 12 13.41 17.24 4.21
CA TYR A 12 14.70 16.97 3.57
C TYR A 12 14.55 16.78 2.05
N ASN A 13 13.32 16.70 1.54
CA ASN A 13 13.00 16.41 0.12
C ASN A 13 13.65 15.12 -0.40
N LEU A 14 13.77 14.11 0.46
CA LEU A 14 14.42 12.83 0.15
C LEU A 14 13.74 12.08 -1.01
N LEU A 15 12.44 12.30 -1.17
CA LEU A 15 11.62 11.64 -2.21
C LEU A 15 11.18 12.62 -3.30
N LYS A 16 11.85 13.77 -3.43
CA LYS A 16 11.52 14.75 -4.48
C LYS A 16 11.59 14.11 -5.86
N ASN A 17 10.55 14.28 -6.65
CA ASN A 17 10.37 13.72 -7.99
C ASN A 17 10.28 12.18 -8.01
N LYS A 18 10.15 11.51 -6.88
CA LYS A 18 9.90 10.06 -6.80
C LYS A 18 8.42 9.76 -6.95
N ARG A 19 8.09 8.70 -7.69
CA ARG A 19 6.75 8.24 -8.00
C ARG A 19 6.48 6.92 -7.30
N GLY A 20 5.34 6.80 -6.63
CA GLY A 20 5.06 5.60 -5.84
C GLY A 20 3.67 5.02 -6.02
N ILE A 21 3.55 3.77 -5.60
CA ILE A 21 2.27 3.09 -5.37
C ILE A 21 2.23 2.63 -3.92
N ILE A 22 1.16 2.99 -3.19
CA ILE A 22 0.98 2.67 -1.78
C ILE A 22 -0.27 1.81 -1.62
N PHE A 23 -0.06 0.52 -1.32
CA PHE A 23 -1.14 -0.43 -1.06
C PHE A 23 -1.54 -0.45 0.40
N GLY A 24 -2.84 -0.57 0.66
CA GLY A 24 -3.37 -0.95 1.97
C GLY A 24 -3.85 0.20 2.86
N ALA A 25 -3.84 1.45 2.39
CA ALA A 25 -4.47 2.54 3.12
C ALA A 25 -6.00 2.35 3.13
N ILE A 26 -6.62 2.43 4.30
CA ILE A 26 -8.06 2.27 4.49
C ILE A 26 -8.68 3.43 5.30
N ASP A 27 -7.96 3.93 6.27
CA ASP A 27 -8.33 5.04 7.14
C ASP A 27 -7.07 5.77 7.65
N GLU A 28 -7.27 6.81 8.46
CA GLU A 28 -6.19 7.62 9.04
C GLU A 28 -5.27 6.86 10.02
N ARG A 29 -5.71 5.70 10.55
CA ARG A 29 -4.95 4.86 11.48
C ARG A 29 -4.10 3.82 10.78
N SER A 30 -4.29 3.64 9.46
CA SER A 30 -3.51 2.65 8.72
C SER A 30 -2.06 3.07 8.58
N ILE A 31 -1.14 2.10 8.70
CA ILE A 31 0.30 2.34 8.51
C ILE A 31 0.56 2.94 7.12
N ALA A 32 -0.12 2.42 6.10
CA ALA A 32 0.00 2.91 4.72
C ALA A 32 -0.36 4.41 4.61
N TRP A 33 -1.37 4.90 5.34
CA TRP A 33 -1.71 6.31 5.37
C TRP A 33 -0.60 7.16 6.01
N SER A 34 -0.07 6.72 7.15
CA SER A 34 1.04 7.40 7.81
C SER A 34 2.30 7.48 6.92
N VAL A 35 2.57 6.40 6.16
CA VAL A 35 3.66 6.41 5.17
C VAL A 35 3.35 7.36 4.02
N ALA A 36 2.11 7.39 3.51
CA ALA A 36 1.70 8.31 2.45
C ALA A 36 1.92 9.78 2.87
N LEU A 37 1.54 10.13 4.10
CA LEU A 37 1.79 11.46 4.64
C LEU A 37 3.29 11.82 4.62
N LYS A 38 4.15 10.89 5.08
CA LYS A 38 5.59 11.11 5.09
C LYS A 38 6.19 11.18 3.68
N CYS A 39 5.74 10.34 2.76
CA CYS A 39 6.16 10.42 1.37
C CYS A 39 5.80 11.77 0.73
N ALA A 40 4.61 12.29 1.01
CA ALA A 40 4.19 13.60 0.52
C ALA A 40 5.00 14.74 1.13
N GLU A 41 5.27 14.69 2.45
CA GLU A 41 6.13 15.65 3.13
C GLU A 41 7.55 15.69 2.53
N GLU A 42 8.06 14.55 2.08
CA GLU A 42 9.38 14.43 1.45
C GLU A 42 9.38 14.64 -0.09
N GLY A 43 8.26 15.11 -0.63
CA GLY A 43 8.15 15.57 -2.02
C GLY A 43 7.86 14.48 -3.05
N ALA A 44 7.41 13.29 -2.63
CA ALA A 44 6.96 12.26 -3.55
C ALA A 44 5.59 12.55 -4.15
N THR A 45 5.36 12.02 -5.34
CA THR A 45 4.03 11.84 -5.92
C THR A 45 3.67 10.37 -5.93
N PHE A 46 2.41 10.02 -5.66
CA PHE A 46 2.02 8.62 -5.60
C PHE A 46 0.52 8.44 -5.82
N VAL A 47 0.13 7.21 -6.09
CA VAL A 47 -1.27 6.77 -6.04
C VAL A 47 -1.47 5.86 -4.85
N LEU A 48 -2.65 5.95 -4.24
CA LEU A 48 -3.11 5.02 -3.22
C LEU A 48 -3.92 3.90 -3.88
N THR A 49 -3.88 2.72 -3.31
CA THR A 49 -4.68 1.60 -3.81
C THR A 49 -5.14 0.67 -2.70
N ASN A 50 -6.32 0.14 -2.88
CA ASN A 50 -6.90 -0.92 -2.05
C ASN A 50 -8.02 -1.62 -2.84
N THR A 51 -8.55 -2.72 -2.31
CA THR A 51 -9.68 -3.41 -2.93
C THR A 51 -10.92 -2.50 -3.01
N PRO A 52 -11.78 -2.65 -4.03
CA PRO A 52 -13.01 -1.87 -4.14
C PRO A 52 -13.87 -1.92 -2.86
N SER A 53 -13.95 -3.10 -2.21
CA SER A 53 -14.70 -3.25 -0.96
C SER A 53 -14.09 -2.49 0.21
N ALA A 54 -12.75 -2.44 0.32
CA ALA A 54 -12.08 -1.66 1.36
C ALA A 54 -12.28 -0.15 1.17
N LEU A 55 -12.28 0.32 -0.08
CA LEU A 55 -12.52 1.72 -0.42
C LEU A 55 -13.95 2.18 -0.10
N GLN A 56 -14.93 1.27 -0.15
CA GLN A 56 -16.32 1.58 0.22
C GLN A 56 -16.53 1.64 1.74
N ILE A 57 -15.78 0.86 2.51
CA ILE A 57 -15.95 0.75 3.97
C ILE A 57 -15.09 1.80 4.69
N GLY A 58 -13.91 2.10 4.16
CA GLY A 58 -12.94 3.01 4.77
C GLY A 58 -13.23 4.48 4.49
N THR A 59 -12.53 5.33 5.23
CA THR A 59 -12.59 6.79 5.04
C THR A 59 -11.54 7.32 4.07
N ILE A 60 -10.71 6.43 3.52
CA ILE A 60 -9.54 6.79 2.71
C ILE A 60 -9.90 7.63 1.48
N THR A 61 -11.06 7.36 0.87
CA THR A 61 -11.53 8.10 -0.31
C THR A 61 -11.71 9.58 0.00
N ASN A 62 -12.31 9.92 1.14
CA ASN A 62 -12.50 11.29 1.58
C ASN A 62 -11.15 11.94 1.94
N LEU A 63 -10.33 11.25 2.72
CA LEU A 63 -9.01 11.72 3.13
C LEU A 63 -8.08 12.01 1.94
N ALA A 64 -8.13 11.18 0.91
CA ALA A 64 -7.36 11.37 -0.31
C ALA A 64 -7.91 12.55 -1.14
N ALA A 65 -9.23 12.70 -1.23
CA ALA A 65 -9.87 13.80 -1.94
C ALA A 65 -9.51 15.17 -1.32
N GLU A 66 -9.48 15.28 0.01
CA GLU A 66 -9.05 16.50 0.72
C GLU A 66 -7.61 16.93 0.38
N ARG A 67 -6.78 15.99 -0.07
CA ARG A 67 -5.37 16.22 -0.42
C ARG A 67 -5.11 16.19 -1.94
N ASN A 68 -6.13 16.02 -2.75
CA ASN A 68 -6.04 15.81 -4.20
C ASN A 68 -5.17 14.59 -4.58
N TRP A 69 -5.14 13.56 -3.74
CA TRP A 69 -4.43 12.32 -4.03
C TRP A 69 -5.30 11.36 -4.82
N GLN A 70 -4.69 10.70 -5.79
CA GLN A 70 -5.39 9.74 -6.64
C GLN A 70 -5.49 8.37 -5.95
N ILE A 71 -6.65 7.74 -6.11
CA ILE A 71 -6.87 6.35 -5.70
C ILE A 71 -7.24 5.54 -6.94
N ILE A 72 -6.57 4.40 -7.10
CA ILE A 72 -6.88 3.42 -8.14
C ILE A 72 -7.32 2.13 -7.44
N PRO A 73 -8.55 1.67 -7.60
CA PRO A 73 -9.00 0.39 -7.03
C PRO A 73 -8.20 -0.78 -7.62
N CYS A 74 -7.75 -1.69 -6.76
CA CYS A 74 -7.03 -2.89 -7.19
C CYS A 74 -7.15 -3.99 -6.14
N ASP A 75 -7.55 -5.18 -6.56
CA ASP A 75 -7.36 -6.40 -5.78
C ASP A 75 -5.94 -6.93 -6.03
N ALA A 76 -5.08 -6.87 -5.02
CA ALA A 76 -3.69 -7.31 -5.10
C ALA A 76 -3.54 -8.84 -5.33
N THR A 77 -4.63 -9.61 -5.28
CA THR A 77 -4.65 -11.03 -5.64
C THR A 77 -4.96 -11.28 -7.12
N ASN A 78 -5.45 -10.26 -7.83
CA ASN A 78 -5.84 -10.32 -9.24
C ASN A 78 -4.76 -9.66 -10.13
N VAL A 79 -4.15 -10.46 -11.00
CA VAL A 79 -3.05 -10.01 -11.88
C VAL A 79 -3.53 -8.97 -12.92
N ASP A 80 -4.77 -9.06 -13.39
CA ASP A 80 -5.31 -8.10 -14.36
C ASP A 80 -5.60 -6.74 -13.71
N ASP A 81 -6.10 -6.73 -12.46
CA ASP A 81 -6.23 -5.51 -11.67
C ASP A 81 -4.88 -4.85 -11.43
N ILE A 82 -3.85 -5.65 -11.10
CA ILE A 82 -2.50 -5.13 -10.88
C ILE A 82 -1.92 -4.54 -12.18
N ARG A 83 -2.13 -5.20 -13.33
CA ARG A 83 -1.70 -4.68 -14.64
C ARG A 83 -2.37 -3.34 -14.95
N ASN A 84 -3.68 -3.26 -14.72
CA ASN A 84 -4.45 -2.04 -14.90
C ASN A 84 -3.98 -0.92 -13.95
N LEU A 85 -3.70 -1.25 -12.68
CA LEU A 85 -3.12 -0.32 -11.72
C LEU A 85 -1.81 0.28 -12.22
N TYR A 86 -0.85 -0.53 -12.68
CA TYR A 86 0.43 -0.01 -13.19
C TYR A 86 0.24 0.85 -14.44
N THR A 87 -0.63 0.45 -15.35
CA THR A 87 -0.94 1.23 -16.56
C THR A 87 -1.49 2.61 -16.20
N GLN A 88 -2.45 2.68 -15.28
CA GLN A 88 -3.02 3.95 -14.85
C GLN A 88 -2.04 4.77 -14.01
N ALA A 89 -1.32 4.15 -13.08
CA ALA A 89 -0.38 4.84 -12.20
C ALA A 89 0.76 5.50 -12.99
N THR A 90 1.35 4.79 -13.94
CA THR A 90 2.42 5.33 -14.79
C THR A 90 1.92 6.48 -15.67
N ALA A 91 0.69 6.42 -16.17
CA ALA A 91 0.08 7.51 -16.94
C ALA A 91 -0.19 8.74 -16.06
N ILE A 92 -0.81 8.56 -14.88
CA ILE A 92 -1.15 9.63 -13.94
C ILE A 92 0.11 10.32 -13.41
N LEU A 93 1.11 9.53 -13.01
CA LEU A 93 2.36 10.04 -12.42
C LEU A 93 3.38 10.51 -13.46
N GLY A 94 3.14 10.26 -14.75
CA GLY A 94 3.99 10.71 -15.84
C GLY A 94 5.31 9.96 -15.96
N GLY A 95 5.35 8.67 -15.60
CA GLY A 95 6.55 7.84 -15.74
C GLY A 95 6.57 6.60 -14.89
N LYS A 96 7.70 5.89 -14.90
CA LYS A 96 7.91 4.65 -14.15
C LYS A 96 7.87 4.89 -12.66
N ILE A 97 7.56 3.83 -11.92
CA ILE A 97 7.38 3.82 -10.47
C ILE A 97 8.72 3.64 -9.77
N ASP A 98 9.06 4.54 -8.86
CA ASP A 98 10.30 4.53 -8.09
C ASP A 98 10.18 3.77 -6.77
N PHE A 99 8.96 3.66 -6.21
CA PHE A 99 8.75 2.87 -4.99
C PHE A 99 7.36 2.24 -4.92
N VAL A 100 7.31 1.10 -4.24
CA VAL A 100 6.05 0.39 -3.92
C VAL A 100 6.03 0.08 -2.44
N LEU A 101 4.98 0.50 -1.75
CA LEU A 101 4.67 0.03 -0.40
C LEU A 101 3.60 -1.05 -0.46
N HIS A 102 3.91 -2.25 0.02
CA HIS A 102 2.97 -3.33 0.21
C HIS A 102 2.59 -3.43 1.70
N ALA A 103 1.48 -2.81 2.08
CA ALA A 103 0.95 -2.82 3.45
C ALA A 103 -0.39 -3.58 3.47
N VAL A 104 -0.40 -4.77 2.88
CA VAL A 104 -1.59 -5.62 2.74
C VAL A 104 -1.42 -6.89 3.53
N ALA A 105 -2.35 -7.15 4.45
CA ALA A 105 -2.42 -8.42 5.16
C ALA A 105 -3.86 -8.71 5.60
N GLN A 106 -4.25 -9.97 5.57
CA GLN A 106 -5.55 -10.41 6.07
C GLN A 106 -5.46 -11.84 6.58
N SER A 107 -5.95 -12.09 7.80
CA SER A 107 -6.18 -13.44 8.31
C SER A 107 -7.67 -13.72 8.37
N VAL A 108 -8.17 -14.54 7.44
CA VAL A 108 -9.60 -14.86 7.34
C VAL A 108 -10.05 -15.72 8.50
N ASN A 109 -9.25 -16.72 8.90
CA ASN A 109 -9.54 -17.57 10.05
C ASN A 109 -9.65 -16.73 11.34
N LEU A 110 -8.71 -15.81 11.58
CA LEU A 110 -8.73 -14.94 12.75
C LEU A 110 -9.97 -14.02 12.76
N ARG A 111 -10.30 -13.43 11.63
CA ARG A 111 -11.51 -12.59 11.49
C ARG A 111 -12.79 -13.37 11.75
N ARG A 112 -12.81 -14.67 11.44
CA ARG A 112 -13.91 -15.60 11.68
C ARG A 112 -13.84 -16.26 13.07
N ARG A 113 -12.87 -15.86 13.92
CA ARG A 113 -12.67 -16.40 15.28
C ARG A 113 -12.59 -17.93 15.31
N LYS A 114 -11.86 -18.52 14.35
CA LYS A 114 -11.62 -19.95 14.30
C LYS A 114 -10.55 -20.33 15.31
N GLU A 115 -10.83 -21.38 16.09
CA GLU A 115 -9.85 -21.99 17.00
C GLU A 115 -8.77 -22.72 16.18
N TYR A 116 -7.62 -22.97 16.80
CA TYR A 116 -6.48 -23.57 16.12
C TYR A 116 -6.78 -24.96 15.55
N ASP A 117 -7.56 -25.76 16.26
CA ASP A 117 -7.98 -27.11 15.88
C ASP A 117 -9.15 -27.17 14.88
N SER A 118 -9.77 -26.03 14.60
CA SER A 118 -10.91 -25.89 13.70
C SER A 118 -10.63 -24.94 12.52
N LEU A 119 -9.36 -24.74 12.16
CA LEU A 119 -8.98 -23.89 11.05
C LEU A 119 -9.57 -24.38 9.74
N ASN A 120 -10.09 -23.45 8.95
CA ASN A 120 -10.49 -23.71 7.58
C ASN A 120 -9.30 -23.52 6.64
N TYR A 121 -8.93 -24.54 5.89
CA TYR A 121 -7.76 -24.51 5.02
C TYR A 121 -7.96 -23.61 3.80
N ASP A 122 -9.16 -23.44 3.27
CA ASP A 122 -9.42 -22.49 2.18
C ASP A 122 -9.20 -21.05 2.67
N TYR A 123 -9.58 -20.77 3.92
CA TYR A 123 -9.29 -19.47 4.55
C TYR A 123 -7.78 -19.28 4.78
N PHE A 124 -7.07 -20.36 5.07
CA PHE A 124 -5.62 -20.32 5.22
C PHE A 124 -4.94 -20.01 3.89
N HIS A 125 -5.31 -20.72 2.81
CA HIS A 125 -4.83 -20.44 1.46
C HIS A 125 -5.13 -19.00 1.05
N LYS A 126 -6.34 -18.53 1.30
CA LYS A 126 -6.71 -17.14 1.01
C LYS A 126 -5.89 -16.13 1.82
N THR A 127 -5.55 -16.46 3.07
CA THR A 127 -4.68 -15.62 3.90
C THR A 127 -3.28 -15.51 3.30
N LEU A 128 -2.71 -16.62 2.84
CA LEU A 128 -1.40 -16.62 2.17
C LEU A 128 -1.43 -15.87 0.85
N ASP A 129 -2.48 -16.04 0.06
CA ASP A 129 -2.63 -15.36 -1.24
C ASP A 129 -2.68 -13.82 -1.05
N ILE A 130 -3.48 -13.36 -0.11
CA ILE A 130 -3.62 -11.92 0.17
C ILE A 130 -2.37 -11.34 0.82
N SER A 131 -1.75 -12.04 1.78
CA SER A 131 -0.72 -11.45 2.67
C SER A 131 0.70 -11.67 2.17
N ALA A 132 0.95 -12.68 1.36
CA ALA A 132 2.29 -13.05 0.88
C ALA A 132 2.39 -13.09 -0.64
N LEU A 133 1.55 -13.90 -1.31
CA LEU A 133 1.65 -14.07 -2.76
C LEU A 133 1.27 -12.81 -3.52
N SER A 134 0.43 -11.94 -2.96
CA SER A 134 0.10 -10.65 -3.56
C SER A 134 1.34 -9.79 -3.82
N LEU A 135 2.32 -9.78 -2.91
CA LEU A 135 3.59 -9.07 -3.14
C LEU A 135 4.31 -9.61 -4.38
N HIS A 136 4.41 -10.94 -4.51
CA HIS A 136 5.03 -11.55 -5.68
C HIS A 136 4.28 -11.20 -6.97
N LYS A 137 2.94 -11.29 -6.97
CA LYS A 137 2.10 -10.93 -8.13
C LYS A 137 2.32 -9.47 -8.55
N ILE A 138 2.37 -8.55 -7.58
CA ILE A 138 2.63 -7.12 -7.80
C ILE A 138 3.98 -6.93 -8.48
N LEU A 139 5.04 -7.54 -7.96
CA LEU A 139 6.40 -7.39 -8.49
C LEU A 139 6.57 -8.06 -9.86
N GLN A 140 6.06 -9.28 -10.01
CA GLN A 140 6.10 -9.98 -11.30
C GLN A 140 5.38 -9.19 -12.39
N THR A 141 4.20 -8.65 -12.09
CA THR A 141 3.45 -7.82 -13.04
C THR A 141 4.21 -6.54 -13.38
N ALA A 142 4.79 -5.87 -12.39
CA ALA A 142 5.57 -4.67 -12.60
C ALA A 142 6.78 -4.89 -13.53
N ILE A 143 7.46 -6.03 -13.38
CA ILE A 143 8.59 -6.43 -14.23
C ILE A 143 8.08 -6.72 -15.65
N HIS A 144 7.02 -7.50 -15.80
CA HIS A 144 6.48 -7.85 -17.12
C HIS A 144 5.90 -6.65 -17.88
N THR A 145 5.47 -5.62 -17.19
CA THR A 145 4.96 -4.38 -17.81
C THR A 145 6.01 -3.28 -17.90
N ASP A 146 7.24 -3.55 -17.51
CA ASP A 146 8.35 -2.57 -17.47
C ASP A 146 7.97 -1.27 -16.75
N SER A 147 7.20 -1.39 -15.65
CA SER A 147 6.61 -0.27 -14.94
C SER A 147 7.49 0.30 -13.83
N LEU A 148 8.56 -0.38 -13.43
CA LEU A 148 9.47 0.09 -12.39
C LEU A 148 10.66 0.86 -12.97
N SER A 149 11.08 1.92 -12.28
CA SER A 149 12.35 2.59 -12.53
C SER A 149 13.52 1.68 -12.19
N GLU A 150 14.68 1.90 -12.81
CA GLU A 150 15.92 1.27 -12.36
C GLU A 150 16.23 1.70 -10.91
N GLY A 151 16.56 0.74 -10.06
CA GLY A 151 16.80 0.98 -8.63
C GLY A 151 15.52 1.30 -7.83
N ALA A 152 14.34 0.94 -8.33
CA ALA A 152 13.09 1.11 -7.58
C ALA A 152 13.12 0.37 -6.24
N SER A 153 12.58 1.00 -5.20
CA SER A 153 12.48 0.43 -3.85
C SER A 153 11.14 -0.26 -3.63
N VAL A 154 11.17 -1.43 -3.01
CA VAL A 154 9.96 -2.14 -2.58
C VAL A 154 10.01 -2.40 -1.08
N VAL A 155 8.98 -1.99 -0.38
CA VAL A 155 8.84 -2.17 1.07
C VAL A 155 7.59 -2.99 1.35
N THR A 156 7.73 -4.02 2.16
CA THR A 156 6.59 -4.80 2.68
C THR A 156 6.61 -4.80 4.20
N LEU A 157 5.43 -4.95 4.79
CA LEU A 157 5.30 -5.07 6.24
C LEU A 157 5.42 -6.53 6.64
N SER A 158 6.22 -6.79 7.64
CA SER A 158 6.36 -8.09 8.27
C SER A 158 6.15 -7.97 9.77
N TYR A 159 6.11 -9.07 10.47
CA TYR A 159 5.92 -9.12 11.91
C TYR A 159 7.17 -9.67 12.59
N ILE A 160 7.55 -9.10 13.73
CA ILE A 160 8.78 -9.47 14.44
C ILE A 160 8.82 -10.94 14.86
N ALA A 161 7.65 -11.58 15.02
CA ALA A 161 7.57 -13.01 15.26
C ALA A 161 8.09 -13.89 14.11
N SER A 162 8.40 -13.31 12.94
CA SER A 162 9.17 -14.00 11.90
C SER A 162 10.63 -14.22 12.27
N GLU A 163 11.15 -13.47 13.24
CA GLU A 163 12.55 -13.52 13.69
C GLU A 163 12.70 -13.92 15.16
N ARG A 164 11.67 -13.65 15.98
CA ARG A 164 11.70 -13.85 17.43
C ARG A 164 10.38 -14.45 17.91
N PHE A 165 10.44 -15.38 18.80
CA PHE A 165 9.33 -16.04 19.50
C PHE A 165 9.47 -15.88 21.02
#